data_2a78429d6f850249fa51a2e334ba6b62
#
_entry.id   2a78429d6f850249fa51a2e334ba6b62
#
_cell.length_a   1.000
_cell.length_b   1.000
_cell.length_c   1.000
_cell.angle_alpha   90.00
_cell.angle_beta   90.00
_cell.angle_gamma   90.00
#
_symmetry.space_group_name_H-M   'P 1'
#
loop_
_entity.id
_entity.type
_entity.pdbx_description
1 polymer ?
#
loop_
_entity_poly.entity_id
_entity_poly.type
_entity_poly.pdbx_seq_one_letter_code
_entity_poly.pdbx_strand_id
1 'polypeptide(L)'
;MGRYRNITKIAVLASACLAASGCSVNEVVVAEETELVVATAPVDEALLLDIGIVEFAAGLEPDNDPSETGIFEDIRNAETKYLAYHLKTTLQGTGHWGAVRVIPSSSAFTDIVISGAIERSDGEYFELRISVRDAAGIPWFSRTYETQTGLTSYSERRDRRLDPYQKVFNDVANDLQSYVAQLPPRQLQQTRQISELQFFGDMSPLAFGEHLTTDENGIVVVRRLPAENDPAVMRLRQIRERDRLVVDTLNEHYANFYYGIALPYRGWRKNAREESVNFREVKRSARLQALVGVVVLAGSLAIDTESSSSRTSRNVNRGLQNLGITEGFNRVVGAWQRSREANIHIDAIAELSESFGAEAAPMIINVEGQERRLTGTATAQYEGWRKLLKEIYQAETGFSQSIEIGARAPEAEL
;
A
#
# COMPACT_ATOMS: atom_id res chain seq x y z
N MET A 1 -22.56 59.07 -36.10
CA MET A 1 -23.27 58.56 -34.89
C MET A 1 -23.16 57.03 -34.66
N GLY A 2 -22.66 56.27 -35.60
CA GLY A 2 -22.55 54.75 -35.45
C GLY A 2 -21.34 54.22 -34.68
N ARG A 3 -20.22 54.96 -34.59
CA ARG A 3 -18.96 54.47 -33.96
C ARG A 3 -19.02 54.43 -32.42
N TYR A 4 -19.72 55.31 -31.77
CA TYR A 4 -19.83 55.34 -30.29
C TYR A 4 -20.71 54.22 -29.73
N ARG A 5 -21.69 53.76 -30.52
CA ARG A 5 -22.63 52.70 -30.10
C ARG A 5 -21.98 51.31 -30.00
N ASN A 6 -20.89 51.08 -30.74
CA ASN A 6 -20.16 49.80 -30.68
C ASN A 6 -19.12 49.75 -29.53
N ILE A 7 -18.52 50.88 -29.18
CA ILE A 7 -17.59 51.02 -28.06
C ILE A 7 -18.31 50.77 -26.73
N THR A 8 -19.52 51.31 -26.58
CA THR A 8 -20.33 51.10 -25.38
C THR A 8 -20.77 49.63 -25.22
N LYS A 9 -21.07 48.94 -26.30
CA LYS A 9 -21.39 47.48 -26.27
C LYS A 9 -20.20 46.61 -25.88
N ILE A 10 -19.01 46.95 -26.35
CA ILE A 10 -17.76 46.20 -26.02
C ILE A 10 -17.38 46.46 -24.54
N ALA A 11 -17.55 47.73 -24.05
CA ALA A 11 -17.27 48.05 -22.66
C ALA A 11 -18.25 47.34 -21.70
N VAL A 12 -19.53 47.22 -22.08
CA VAL A 12 -20.54 46.49 -21.28
C VAL A 12 -20.30 45.00 -21.28
N LEU A 13 -19.87 44.38 -22.41
CA LEU A 13 -19.50 42.99 -22.45
C LEU A 13 -18.23 42.69 -21.63
N ALA A 14 -17.21 43.55 -21.69
CA ALA A 14 -16.00 43.43 -20.88
C ALA A 14 -16.30 43.59 -19.38
N SER A 15 -17.21 44.47 -18.99
CA SER A 15 -17.64 44.65 -17.61
C SER A 15 -18.47 43.48 -17.09
N ALA A 16 -19.27 42.82 -17.94
CA ALA A 16 -20.06 41.66 -17.59
C ALA A 16 -19.15 40.41 -17.40
N CYS A 17 -18.05 40.28 -18.16
CA CYS A 17 -17.07 39.21 -17.96
C CYS A 17 -16.25 39.38 -16.68
N LEU A 18 -15.97 40.59 -16.21
CA LEU A 18 -15.28 40.86 -14.95
C LEU A 18 -16.16 40.59 -13.70
N ALA A 19 -17.49 40.71 -13.84
CA ALA A 19 -18.40 40.42 -12.74
C ALA A 19 -18.65 38.91 -12.51
N ALA A 20 -18.31 38.06 -13.48
CA ALA A 20 -18.44 36.60 -13.38
C ALA A 20 -17.29 35.93 -12.66
N SER A 21 -16.20 36.65 -12.32
CA SER A 21 -14.98 36.06 -11.70
C SER A 21 -15.04 36.02 -10.16
N GLY A 22 -16.19 36.26 -9.53
CA GLY A 22 -16.30 36.43 -8.07
C GLY A 22 -16.88 35.28 -7.28
N CYS A 23 -17.20 34.13 -7.87
CA CYS A 23 -17.61 32.95 -7.11
C CYS A 23 -16.46 31.93 -7.00
N SER A 24 -15.62 32.12 -5.99
CA SER A 24 -14.84 30.94 -5.49
C SER A 24 -15.86 30.05 -4.80
N VAL A 25 -16.36 29.05 -5.51
CA VAL A 25 -17.06 27.93 -4.87
C VAL A 25 -15.98 27.19 -4.12
N ASN A 26 -15.86 27.42 -2.81
CA ASN A 26 -15.15 26.50 -1.91
C ASN A 26 -16.00 25.23 -1.87
N GLU A 27 -15.66 24.28 -2.72
CA GLU A 27 -16.20 22.95 -2.67
C GLU A 27 -15.75 22.33 -1.35
N VAL A 28 -16.66 22.28 -0.39
CA VAL A 28 -16.40 21.58 0.88
C VAL A 28 -16.50 20.10 0.55
N VAL A 29 -15.37 19.50 0.24
CA VAL A 29 -15.29 18.04 0.10
C VAL A 29 -15.54 17.46 1.49
N VAL A 30 -16.71 16.87 1.68
CA VAL A 30 -17.00 16.03 2.84
C VAL A 30 -16.40 14.68 2.53
N ALA A 31 -15.44 14.23 3.37
CA ALA A 31 -14.88 12.90 3.21
C ALA A 31 -16.01 11.87 3.31
N GLU A 32 -16.14 11.04 2.31
CA GLU A 32 -17.09 9.94 2.31
C GLU A 32 -16.63 8.91 3.35
N GLU A 33 -17.55 8.44 4.19
CA GLU A 33 -17.26 7.44 5.22
C GLU A 33 -17.99 6.14 4.87
N THR A 34 -17.27 5.02 4.94
CA THR A 34 -17.86 3.69 4.81
C THR A 34 -17.88 3.04 6.19
N GLU A 35 -19.02 2.55 6.61
CA GLU A 35 -19.15 1.80 7.85
C GLU A 35 -18.49 0.41 7.72
N LEU A 36 -17.74 0.02 8.74
CA LEU A 36 -17.10 -1.30 8.77
C LEU A 36 -18.13 -2.37 9.16
N VAL A 37 -18.27 -3.39 8.33
CA VAL A 37 -19.11 -4.55 8.62
C VAL A 37 -18.38 -5.45 9.62
N VAL A 38 -18.97 -5.61 10.80
CA VAL A 38 -18.44 -6.46 11.88
C VAL A 38 -19.31 -7.68 12.10
N ALA A 39 -18.71 -8.77 12.57
CA ALA A 39 -19.43 -9.99 12.90
C ALA A 39 -20.40 -9.75 14.07
N THR A 40 -21.67 -10.06 13.87
CA THR A 40 -22.71 -9.93 14.90
C THR A 40 -22.83 -11.16 15.80
N ALA A 41 -22.20 -12.28 15.39
CA ALA A 41 -22.11 -13.53 16.13
C ALA A 41 -20.75 -14.19 15.87
N PRO A 42 -20.27 -15.05 16.78
CA PRO A 42 -19.05 -15.82 16.55
C PRO A 42 -19.14 -16.66 15.26
N VAL A 43 -18.12 -16.59 14.44
CA VAL A 43 -17.98 -17.44 13.25
C VAL A 43 -17.47 -18.81 13.68
N ASP A 44 -17.94 -19.87 13.03
CA ASP A 44 -17.47 -21.23 13.27
C ASP A 44 -15.95 -21.30 13.01
N GLU A 45 -15.19 -21.79 14.00
CA GLU A 45 -13.73 -21.92 13.94
C GLU A 45 -13.26 -22.72 12.71
N ALA A 46 -14.04 -23.71 12.27
CA ALA A 46 -13.74 -24.50 11.07
C ALA A 46 -13.78 -23.68 9.77
N LEU A 47 -14.42 -22.52 9.78
CA LEU A 47 -14.59 -21.63 8.62
C LEU A 47 -13.75 -20.36 8.70
N LEU A 48 -13.11 -20.09 9.86
CA LEU A 48 -12.21 -18.95 10.01
C LEU A 48 -10.94 -19.16 9.18
N LEU A 49 -10.64 -18.21 8.30
CA LEU A 49 -9.43 -18.21 7.50
C LEU A 49 -8.37 -17.28 8.10
N ASP A 50 -7.12 -17.77 8.14
CA ASP A 50 -5.95 -16.97 8.54
C ASP A 50 -5.51 -16.08 7.37
N ILE A 51 -5.26 -14.79 7.64
CA ILE A 51 -4.86 -13.82 6.64
C ILE A 51 -3.41 -13.39 6.85
N GLY A 52 -2.61 -13.48 5.79
CA GLY A 52 -1.30 -12.87 5.70
C GLY A 52 -1.33 -11.64 4.79
N ILE A 53 -0.89 -10.51 5.32
CA ILE A 53 -0.75 -9.25 4.57
C ILE A 53 0.73 -9.02 4.32
N VAL A 54 1.14 -8.96 3.05
CA VAL A 54 2.51 -8.59 2.68
C VAL A 54 2.66 -7.08 2.76
N GLU A 55 3.85 -6.58 3.11
CA GLU A 55 4.16 -5.16 2.96
C GLU A 55 3.78 -4.68 1.55
N PHE A 56 3.15 -3.50 1.48
CA PHE A 56 2.69 -3.00 0.19
C PHE A 56 3.86 -2.53 -0.68
N ALA A 57 3.70 -2.62 -1.99
CA ALA A 57 4.67 -2.01 -2.90
C ALA A 57 4.58 -0.48 -2.81
N ALA A 58 5.73 0.19 -2.81
CA ALA A 58 5.81 1.64 -2.67
C ALA A 58 5.22 2.41 -3.86
N GLY A 59 5.14 1.80 -5.04
CA GLY A 59 4.65 2.45 -6.25
C GLY A 59 5.53 3.62 -6.69
N LEU A 60 6.85 3.52 -6.46
CA LEU A 60 7.82 4.53 -6.87
C LEU A 60 8.31 4.25 -8.29
N GLU A 61 8.38 5.29 -9.10
CA GLU A 61 9.06 5.24 -10.38
C GLU A 61 10.59 5.26 -10.16
N PRO A 62 11.39 4.56 -11.01
CA PRO A 62 12.84 4.48 -10.84
C PRO A 62 13.56 5.83 -10.80
N ASP A 63 13.03 6.84 -11.51
CA ASP A 63 13.60 8.18 -11.63
C ASP A 63 12.76 9.22 -10.84
N ASN A 64 12.14 8.81 -9.72
CA ASN A 64 11.32 9.71 -8.93
C ASN A 64 12.15 10.87 -8.36
N ASP A 65 11.85 12.10 -8.81
CA ASP A 65 12.38 13.34 -8.23
C ASP A 65 11.33 13.94 -7.28
N PRO A 66 11.57 13.98 -5.97
CA PRO A 66 10.63 14.57 -5.01
C PRO A 66 10.29 16.03 -5.33
N SER A 67 11.19 16.76 -6.01
CA SER A 67 10.97 18.14 -6.38
C SER A 67 9.91 18.30 -7.49
N GLU A 68 9.72 17.28 -8.32
CA GLU A 68 8.75 17.27 -9.40
C GLU A 68 7.44 16.57 -9.03
N THR A 69 7.55 15.49 -8.26
CA THR A 69 6.42 14.61 -7.95
C THR A 69 5.77 14.93 -6.60
N GLY A 70 6.52 15.53 -5.66
CA GLY A 70 6.10 15.70 -4.26
C GLY A 70 6.11 14.38 -3.48
N ILE A 71 6.69 13.30 -4.04
CA ILE A 71 6.73 11.97 -3.41
C ILE A 71 8.11 11.79 -2.76
N PHE A 72 8.13 11.72 -1.44
CA PHE A 72 9.32 11.45 -0.64
C PHE A 72 9.49 9.94 -0.45
N GLU A 73 10.63 9.43 -0.85
CA GLU A 73 10.94 7.99 -0.83
C GLU A 73 10.86 7.41 0.59
N ASP A 74 11.43 8.10 1.59
CA ASP A 74 11.41 7.66 2.98
C ASP A 74 9.97 7.55 3.53
N ILE A 75 9.12 8.53 3.20
CA ILE A 75 7.71 8.51 3.56
C ILE A 75 7.01 7.33 2.90
N ARG A 76 7.22 7.14 1.60
CA ARG A 76 6.59 6.09 0.84
C ARG A 76 7.01 4.70 1.34
N ASN A 77 8.28 4.52 1.68
CA ASN A 77 8.79 3.29 2.29
C ASN A 77 8.24 3.06 3.70
N ALA A 78 7.98 4.10 4.48
CA ALA A 78 7.28 3.99 5.76
C ALA A 78 5.80 3.61 5.56
N GLU A 79 5.13 4.18 4.56
CA GLU A 79 3.74 3.88 4.21
C GLU A 79 3.52 2.41 3.87
N THR A 80 4.48 1.73 3.20
CA THR A 80 4.33 0.31 2.83
C THR A 80 4.04 -0.57 4.03
N LYS A 81 4.67 -0.29 5.16
CA LYS A 81 4.54 -1.03 6.42
C LYS A 81 3.35 -0.54 7.24
N TYR A 82 3.23 0.79 7.36
CA TYR A 82 2.16 1.42 8.13
C TYR A 82 0.77 1.02 7.62
N LEU A 83 0.56 1.12 6.30
CA LEU A 83 -0.75 0.85 5.68
C LEU A 83 -1.07 -0.66 5.70
N ALA A 84 -0.07 -1.54 5.54
CA ALA A 84 -0.26 -2.98 5.69
C ALA A 84 -0.70 -3.35 7.11
N TYR A 85 -0.06 -2.75 8.13
CA TYR A 85 -0.46 -2.97 9.52
C TYR A 85 -1.81 -2.33 9.84
N HIS A 86 -2.13 -1.19 9.24
CA HIS A 86 -3.44 -0.56 9.39
C HIS A 86 -4.57 -1.44 8.83
N LEU A 87 -4.36 -2.05 7.65
CA LEU A 87 -5.29 -3.03 7.09
C LEU A 87 -5.45 -4.25 8.03
N LYS A 88 -4.33 -4.75 8.59
CA LYS A 88 -4.36 -5.84 9.58
C LYS A 88 -5.25 -5.49 10.77
N THR A 89 -5.12 -4.29 11.34
CA THR A 89 -5.94 -3.88 12.49
C THR A 89 -7.41 -3.72 12.13
N THR A 90 -7.70 -3.20 10.93
CA THR A 90 -9.07 -3.06 10.43
C THR A 90 -9.73 -4.43 10.24
N LEU A 91 -9.07 -5.37 9.54
CA LEU A 91 -9.58 -6.73 9.33
C LEU A 91 -9.76 -7.49 10.65
N GLN A 92 -8.80 -7.40 11.55
CA GLN A 92 -8.90 -8.03 12.87
C GLN A 92 -10.08 -7.50 13.67
N GLY A 93 -10.38 -6.20 13.54
CA GLY A 93 -11.52 -5.54 14.21
C GLY A 93 -12.89 -6.01 13.70
N THR A 94 -12.97 -6.65 12.52
CA THR A 94 -14.25 -7.16 11.98
C THR A 94 -14.76 -8.41 12.68
N GLY A 95 -13.87 -9.24 13.26
CA GLY A 95 -14.22 -10.52 13.88
C GLY A 95 -14.64 -11.62 12.89
N HIS A 96 -14.41 -11.45 11.59
CA HIS A 96 -14.77 -12.43 10.55
C HIS A 96 -13.65 -13.45 10.27
N TRP A 97 -12.43 -13.19 10.77
CA TRP A 97 -11.21 -13.88 10.37
C TRP A 97 -10.59 -14.63 11.54
N GLY A 98 -9.78 -15.64 11.23
CA GLY A 98 -8.85 -16.24 12.14
C GLY A 98 -7.73 -15.27 12.52
N ALA A 99 -6.50 -15.70 12.49
CA ALA A 99 -5.38 -14.78 12.75
C ALA A 99 -5.10 -13.89 11.54
N VAL A 100 -5.02 -12.58 11.78
CA VAL A 100 -4.62 -11.59 10.76
C VAL A 100 -3.22 -11.07 11.10
N ARG A 101 -2.27 -11.26 10.19
CA ARG A 101 -0.84 -10.95 10.41
C ARG A 101 -0.26 -10.18 9.24
N VAL A 102 0.64 -9.25 9.53
CA VAL A 102 1.59 -8.79 8.51
C VAL A 102 2.67 -9.86 8.42
N ILE A 103 2.91 -10.36 7.21
CA ILE A 103 3.88 -11.42 6.95
C ILE A 103 5.09 -10.87 6.22
N PRO A 104 6.31 -11.29 6.59
CA PRO A 104 7.53 -10.76 6.00
C PRO A 104 7.74 -11.19 4.55
N SER A 105 7.04 -12.22 4.12
CA SER A 105 7.14 -12.78 2.77
C SER A 105 5.85 -13.47 2.36
N SER A 106 5.54 -13.43 1.07
CA SER A 106 4.41 -14.20 0.51
C SER A 106 4.60 -15.73 0.56
N SER A 107 5.76 -16.19 1.00
CA SER A 107 6.05 -17.61 1.25
C SER A 107 5.59 -18.09 2.63
N ALA A 108 5.06 -17.22 3.49
CA ALA A 108 4.40 -17.64 4.72
C ALA A 108 3.10 -18.40 4.37
N PHE A 109 2.90 -19.54 5.02
CA PHE A 109 1.77 -20.43 4.73
C PHE A 109 0.52 -19.97 5.47
N THR A 110 -0.24 -19.08 4.82
CA THR A 110 -1.53 -18.56 5.30
C THR A 110 -2.65 -18.98 4.36
N ASP A 111 -3.89 -18.94 4.84
CA ASP A 111 -5.04 -19.36 4.02
C ASP A 111 -5.36 -18.34 2.93
N ILE A 112 -5.16 -17.06 3.25
CA ILE A 112 -5.32 -15.93 2.32
C ILE A 112 -4.06 -15.08 2.37
N VAL A 113 -3.62 -14.64 1.20
CA VAL A 113 -2.55 -13.65 1.05
C VAL A 113 -3.12 -12.38 0.43
N ILE A 114 -2.92 -11.26 1.12
CA ILE A 114 -3.24 -9.93 0.63
C ILE A 114 -1.92 -9.22 0.28
N SER A 115 -1.83 -8.73 -0.94
CA SER A 115 -0.76 -7.84 -1.42
C SER A 115 -1.37 -6.53 -1.90
N GLY A 116 -0.59 -5.48 -1.92
CA GLY A 116 -1.05 -4.16 -2.38
C GLY A 116 0.06 -3.33 -2.97
N ALA A 117 -0.34 -2.25 -3.66
CA ALA A 117 0.56 -1.22 -4.16
C ALA A 117 -0.07 0.15 -3.91
N ILE A 118 0.73 1.07 -3.38
CA ILE A 118 0.34 2.46 -3.15
C ILE A 118 0.43 3.18 -4.48
N GLU A 119 -0.71 3.52 -5.09
CA GLU A 119 -0.74 4.22 -6.37
C GLU A 119 -0.67 5.73 -6.16
N ARG A 120 -1.31 6.23 -5.09
CA ARG A 120 -1.27 7.65 -4.71
C ARG A 120 -1.41 7.81 -3.20
N SER A 121 -0.60 8.68 -2.61
CA SER A 121 -0.72 9.12 -1.22
C SER A 121 -0.08 10.51 -1.11
N ASP A 122 -0.90 11.55 -1.08
CA ASP A 122 -0.47 12.95 -1.06
C ASP A 122 -1.14 13.77 0.07
N GLY A 123 -1.74 13.06 1.03
CA GLY A 123 -2.47 13.68 2.13
C GLY A 123 -3.89 14.10 1.77
N GLU A 124 -4.18 14.41 0.51
CA GLU A 124 -5.52 14.71 0.02
C GLU A 124 -6.17 13.51 -0.65
N TYR A 125 -5.50 12.90 -1.62
CA TYR A 125 -5.94 11.68 -2.30
C TYR A 125 -5.13 10.50 -1.81
N PHE A 126 -5.82 9.40 -1.64
CA PHE A 126 -5.21 8.11 -1.34
C PHE A 126 -5.81 7.05 -2.25
N GLU A 127 -4.94 6.36 -3.01
CA GLU A 127 -5.30 5.28 -3.92
C GLU A 127 -4.42 4.07 -3.61
N LEU A 128 -5.08 2.95 -3.31
CA LEU A 128 -4.43 1.70 -2.93
C LEU A 128 -4.99 0.56 -3.77
N ARG A 129 -4.14 -0.08 -4.56
CA ARG A 129 -4.50 -1.32 -5.24
C ARG A 129 -4.28 -2.50 -4.32
N ILE A 130 -5.30 -3.34 -4.15
CA ILE A 130 -5.26 -4.56 -3.35
C ILE A 130 -5.53 -5.75 -4.26
N SER A 131 -4.72 -6.79 -4.10
CA SER A 131 -4.88 -8.09 -4.73
C SER A 131 -4.95 -9.17 -3.67
N VAL A 132 -5.94 -10.03 -3.77
CA VAL A 132 -6.21 -11.11 -2.82
C VAL A 132 -6.17 -12.43 -3.55
N ARG A 133 -5.46 -13.41 -2.96
CA ARG A 133 -5.43 -14.80 -3.43
C ARG A 133 -5.50 -15.76 -2.26
N ASP A 134 -6.02 -16.94 -2.48
CA ASP A 134 -6.04 -18.00 -1.48
C ASP A 134 -4.80 -18.91 -1.53
N ALA A 135 -4.72 -19.87 -0.62
CA ALA A 135 -3.64 -20.83 -0.54
C ALA A 135 -3.55 -21.75 -1.78
N ALA A 136 -4.64 -21.95 -2.50
CA ALA A 136 -4.63 -22.69 -3.77
C ALA A 136 -3.98 -21.88 -4.90
N GLY A 137 -3.75 -20.59 -4.71
CA GLY A 137 -3.28 -19.67 -5.74
C GLY A 137 -4.42 -19.06 -6.56
N ILE A 138 -5.68 -19.32 -6.21
CA ILE A 138 -6.84 -18.75 -6.89
C ILE A 138 -6.92 -17.25 -6.55
N PRO A 139 -6.88 -16.35 -7.56
CA PRO A 139 -7.10 -14.94 -7.34
C PRO A 139 -8.57 -14.69 -7.02
N TRP A 140 -8.85 -14.04 -5.90
CA TRP A 140 -10.21 -13.68 -5.53
C TRP A 140 -10.63 -12.39 -6.20
N PHE A 141 -9.83 -11.34 -6.06
CA PHE A 141 -10.00 -10.08 -6.78
C PHE A 141 -8.71 -9.26 -6.77
N SER A 142 -8.66 -8.29 -7.69
CA SER A 142 -7.70 -7.20 -7.69
C SER A 142 -8.46 -5.91 -7.99
N ARG A 143 -8.41 -4.94 -7.05
CA ARG A 143 -9.17 -3.68 -7.12
C ARG A 143 -8.33 -2.52 -6.61
N THR A 144 -8.56 -1.33 -7.19
CA THR A 144 -8.07 -0.07 -6.65
C THR A 144 -9.16 0.58 -5.83
N TYR A 145 -8.82 0.99 -4.61
CA TYR A 145 -9.66 1.68 -3.67
C TYR A 145 -9.15 3.08 -3.49
N GLU A 146 -10.04 4.07 -3.45
CA GLU A 146 -9.67 5.47 -3.39
C GLU A 146 -10.49 6.23 -2.35
N THR A 147 -9.89 7.31 -1.84
CA THR A 147 -10.59 8.30 -1.01
C THR A 147 -9.96 9.66 -1.18
N GLN A 148 -10.78 10.71 -1.00
CA GLN A 148 -10.33 12.08 -0.91
C GLN A 148 -10.61 12.61 0.50
N THR A 149 -9.59 13.14 1.17
CA THR A 149 -9.74 13.73 2.49
C THR A 149 -10.33 15.13 2.41
N GLY A 150 -11.25 15.44 3.33
CA GLY A 150 -11.82 16.78 3.49
C GLY A 150 -11.03 17.65 4.47
N LEU A 151 -11.43 18.89 4.61
CA LEU A 151 -10.86 19.85 5.59
C LEU A 151 -10.95 19.33 7.04
N THR A 152 -12.00 18.59 7.35
CA THR A 152 -12.26 18.05 8.69
C THR A 152 -11.50 16.78 9.00
N SER A 153 -10.92 16.09 7.98
CA SER A 153 -10.24 14.78 8.15
C SER A 153 -9.03 14.85 9.08
N TYR A 154 -8.36 16.01 9.12
CA TYR A 154 -7.20 16.26 9.99
C TYR A 154 -7.53 17.17 11.18
N SER A 155 -8.82 17.51 11.41
CA SER A 155 -9.24 18.36 12.51
C SER A 155 -8.89 17.74 13.87
N GLU A 156 -8.50 18.58 14.85
CA GLU A 156 -8.28 18.15 16.23
C GLU A 156 -9.57 17.71 16.94
N ARG A 157 -10.74 18.10 16.40
CA ARG A 157 -12.05 17.71 16.94
C ARG A 157 -12.50 16.32 16.49
N ARG A 158 -11.86 15.77 15.41
CA ARG A 158 -12.11 14.41 14.96
C ARG A 158 -11.44 13.43 15.91
N ASP A 159 -12.08 12.30 16.16
CA ASP A 159 -11.45 11.22 16.93
C ASP A 159 -10.11 10.84 16.26
N ARG A 160 -9.02 10.99 17.02
CA ARG A 160 -7.66 10.69 16.54
C ARG A 160 -7.45 9.21 16.21
N ARG A 161 -8.35 8.32 16.67
CA ARG A 161 -8.34 6.89 16.35
C ARG A 161 -8.81 6.61 14.94
N LEU A 162 -9.59 7.53 14.33
CA LEU A 162 -10.06 7.40 12.95
C LEU A 162 -8.98 7.92 11.99
N ASP A 163 -8.36 7.00 11.26
CA ASP A 163 -7.40 7.37 10.22
C ASP A 163 -8.10 8.16 9.12
N PRO A 164 -7.48 9.22 8.56
CA PRO A 164 -8.05 9.96 7.44
C PRO A 164 -8.36 9.12 6.19
N TYR A 165 -7.67 7.99 6.03
CA TYR A 165 -7.86 7.04 4.93
C TYR A 165 -8.72 5.81 5.32
N GLN A 166 -9.36 5.82 6.50
CA GLN A 166 -10.10 4.66 7.03
C GLN A 166 -11.14 4.10 6.06
N LYS A 167 -11.77 4.96 5.25
CA LYS A 167 -12.72 4.52 4.23
C LYS A 167 -12.17 3.42 3.34
N VAL A 168 -10.96 3.60 2.82
CA VAL A 168 -10.32 2.62 1.92
C VAL A 168 -10.16 1.26 2.61
N PHE A 169 -9.74 1.25 3.87
CA PHE A 169 -9.56 0.01 4.63
C PHE A 169 -10.88 -0.66 4.97
N ASN A 170 -11.92 0.13 5.24
CA ASN A 170 -13.28 -0.40 5.46
C ASN A 170 -13.84 -1.00 4.18
N ASP A 171 -13.65 -0.34 3.03
CA ASP A 171 -14.08 -0.84 1.73
C ASP A 171 -13.39 -2.18 1.39
N VAL A 172 -12.07 -2.28 1.61
CA VAL A 172 -11.31 -3.53 1.42
C VAL A 172 -11.85 -4.64 2.32
N ALA A 173 -12.07 -4.34 3.61
CA ALA A 173 -12.55 -5.32 4.58
C ALA A 173 -13.96 -5.81 4.24
N ASN A 174 -14.85 -4.90 3.85
CA ASN A 174 -16.23 -5.21 3.47
C ASN A 174 -16.30 -6.03 2.17
N ASP A 175 -15.46 -5.69 1.18
CA ASP A 175 -15.37 -6.44 -0.09
C ASP A 175 -14.86 -7.86 0.14
N LEU A 176 -13.82 -8.01 0.99
CA LEU A 176 -13.27 -9.32 1.33
C LEU A 176 -14.32 -10.19 2.05
N GLN A 177 -15.03 -9.63 3.01
CA GLN A 177 -16.10 -10.32 3.71
C GLN A 177 -17.24 -10.69 2.75
N SER A 178 -17.65 -9.78 1.87
CA SER A 178 -18.69 -10.01 0.87
C SER A 178 -18.30 -11.11 -0.12
N TYR A 179 -17.02 -11.22 -0.47
CA TYR A 179 -16.52 -12.30 -1.33
C TYR A 179 -16.60 -13.65 -0.60
N VAL A 180 -16.08 -13.73 0.63
CA VAL A 180 -16.09 -14.97 1.42
C VAL A 180 -17.52 -15.45 1.71
N ALA A 181 -18.44 -14.54 1.96
CA ALA A 181 -19.86 -14.90 2.20
C ALA A 181 -20.54 -15.61 1.01
N GLN A 182 -19.98 -15.49 -0.20
CA GLN A 182 -20.47 -16.16 -1.40
C GLN A 182 -19.82 -17.55 -1.62
N LEU A 183 -18.74 -17.86 -0.89
CA LEU A 183 -18.05 -19.13 -1.03
C LEU A 183 -18.75 -20.23 -0.20
N PRO A 184 -18.86 -21.44 -0.75
CA PRO A 184 -19.41 -22.55 0.02
C PRO A 184 -18.45 -22.93 1.17
N PRO A 185 -18.96 -23.35 2.34
CA PRO A 185 -18.14 -23.74 3.50
C PRO A 185 -17.04 -24.77 3.16
N ARG A 186 -17.35 -25.68 2.23
CA ARG A 186 -16.40 -26.69 1.76
C ARG A 186 -15.16 -26.08 1.11
N GLN A 187 -15.31 -24.98 0.38
CA GLN A 187 -14.17 -24.30 -0.24
C GLN A 187 -13.29 -23.64 0.79
N LEU A 188 -13.85 -23.02 1.83
CA LEU A 188 -13.10 -22.44 2.93
C LEU A 188 -12.27 -23.50 3.67
N GLN A 189 -12.89 -24.64 3.97
CA GLN A 189 -12.18 -25.79 4.57
C GLN A 189 -11.06 -26.32 3.68
N GLN A 190 -11.30 -26.39 2.37
CA GLN A 190 -10.28 -26.83 1.41
C GLN A 190 -9.11 -25.85 1.33
N THR A 191 -9.34 -24.55 1.37
CA THR A 191 -8.30 -23.52 1.43
C THR A 191 -7.40 -23.72 2.65
N ARG A 192 -7.97 -23.94 3.83
CA ARG A 192 -7.22 -24.25 5.06
C ARG A 192 -6.41 -25.53 4.94
N GLN A 193 -6.97 -26.58 4.37
CA GLN A 193 -6.27 -27.87 4.14
C GLN A 193 -5.08 -27.69 3.20
N ILE A 194 -5.23 -26.92 2.13
CA ILE A 194 -4.14 -26.63 1.18
C ILE A 194 -3.01 -25.89 1.89
N SER A 195 -3.33 -24.81 2.64
CA SER A 195 -2.35 -24.05 3.42
C SER A 195 -1.59 -24.95 4.42
N GLU A 196 -2.30 -25.84 5.11
CA GLU A 196 -1.67 -26.80 6.04
C GLU A 196 -0.75 -27.78 5.30
N LEU A 197 -1.21 -28.36 4.20
CA LEU A 197 -0.43 -29.33 3.42
C LEU A 197 0.78 -28.69 2.71
N GLN A 198 0.67 -27.43 2.29
CA GLN A 198 1.83 -26.68 1.78
C GLN A 198 2.91 -26.53 2.82
N PHE A 199 2.54 -26.20 4.07
CA PHE A 199 3.48 -26.15 5.17
C PHE A 199 4.12 -27.52 5.43
N PHE A 200 3.33 -28.60 5.43
CA PHE A 200 3.86 -29.95 5.64
C PHE A 200 4.81 -30.39 4.52
N GLY A 201 4.44 -30.09 3.26
CA GLY A 201 5.30 -30.37 2.10
C GLY A 201 6.61 -29.59 2.12
N ASP A 202 6.60 -28.35 2.62
CA ASP A 202 7.83 -27.55 2.77
C ASP A 202 8.73 -28.08 3.91
N MET A 203 8.13 -28.56 5.01
CA MET A 203 8.90 -29.14 6.12
C MET A 203 9.42 -30.55 5.80
N SER A 204 8.62 -31.37 5.13
CA SER A 204 8.92 -32.76 4.82
C SER A 204 8.50 -33.13 3.40
N PRO A 205 9.26 -32.72 2.37
CA PRO A 205 8.91 -32.97 0.97
C PRO A 205 8.75 -34.43 0.63
N LEU A 206 9.59 -35.32 1.21
CA LEU A 206 9.53 -36.74 0.96
C LEU A 206 8.23 -37.41 1.48
N ALA A 207 7.71 -36.95 2.61
CA ALA A 207 6.50 -37.53 3.20
C ALA A 207 5.22 -36.86 2.65
N PHE A 208 5.23 -35.55 2.43
CA PHE A 208 4.01 -34.79 2.15
C PHE A 208 4.00 -34.08 0.78
N GLY A 209 5.11 -34.06 0.03
CA GLY A 209 5.17 -33.38 -1.26
C GLY A 209 4.17 -33.89 -2.30
N GLU A 210 3.77 -35.17 -2.23
CA GLU A 210 2.78 -35.75 -3.14
C GLU A 210 1.31 -35.58 -2.70
N HIS A 211 1.03 -34.97 -1.56
CA HIS A 211 -0.33 -34.72 -1.09
C HIS A 211 -1.02 -33.60 -1.87
N LEU A 212 -0.23 -32.71 -2.45
CA LEU A 212 -0.69 -31.65 -3.34
C LEU A 212 -0.19 -31.88 -4.76
N THR A 213 -0.91 -31.35 -5.72
CA THR A 213 -0.50 -31.26 -7.12
C THR A 213 -0.96 -29.92 -7.68
N THR A 214 -0.35 -29.49 -8.76
CA THR A 214 -0.75 -28.27 -9.47
C THR A 214 -1.45 -28.67 -10.76
N ASP A 215 -2.63 -28.10 -11.02
CA ASP A 215 -3.37 -28.32 -12.25
C ASP A 215 -2.78 -27.54 -13.44
N GLU A 216 -3.38 -27.69 -14.62
CA GLU A 216 -2.96 -27.04 -15.87
C GLU A 216 -3.04 -25.51 -15.81
N ASN A 217 -3.82 -24.96 -14.87
CA ASN A 217 -4.00 -23.51 -14.67
C ASN A 217 -3.06 -22.96 -13.59
N GLY A 218 -2.20 -23.80 -13.01
CA GLY A 218 -1.31 -23.39 -11.93
C GLY A 218 -1.98 -23.39 -10.55
N ILE A 219 -3.21 -23.93 -10.42
CA ILE A 219 -3.95 -24.01 -9.16
C ILE A 219 -3.53 -25.24 -8.37
N VAL A 220 -3.24 -25.04 -7.09
CA VAL A 220 -2.88 -26.13 -6.18
C VAL A 220 -4.15 -26.86 -5.74
N VAL A 221 -4.16 -28.19 -5.92
CA VAL A 221 -5.26 -29.07 -5.54
C VAL A 221 -4.79 -30.20 -4.65
N VAL A 222 -5.67 -30.62 -3.73
CA VAL A 222 -5.41 -31.76 -2.86
C VAL A 222 -5.55 -33.05 -3.66
N ARG A 223 -4.45 -33.79 -3.79
CA ARG A 223 -4.42 -35.11 -4.41
C ARG A 223 -4.87 -36.20 -3.44
N ARG A 224 -4.39 -36.14 -2.21
CA ARG A 224 -4.78 -37.06 -1.13
C ARG A 224 -4.60 -36.36 0.23
N LEU A 225 -5.44 -36.71 1.18
CA LEU A 225 -5.26 -36.30 2.56
C LEU A 225 -4.34 -37.29 3.30
N PRO A 226 -3.57 -36.83 4.30
CA PRO A 226 -2.86 -37.72 5.20
C PRO A 226 -3.86 -38.53 6.06
N ALA A 227 -3.38 -39.61 6.68
CA ALA A 227 -4.19 -40.38 7.60
C ALA A 227 -4.60 -39.51 8.83
N GLU A 228 -5.82 -39.69 9.32
CA GLU A 228 -6.40 -38.84 10.36
C GLU A 228 -5.57 -38.84 11.66
N ASN A 229 -4.95 -39.96 12.00
CA ASN A 229 -4.13 -40.12 13.22
C ASN A 229 -2.63 -40.32 12.91
N ASP A 230 -2.13 -39.73 11.83
CA ASP A 230 -0.72 -39.79 11.49
C ASP A 230 0.12 -39.02 12.51
N PRO A 231 1.04 -39.70 13.25
CA PRO A 231 1.91 -39.02 14.23
C PRO A 231 2.77 -37.91 13.61
N ALA A 232 3.15 -38.05 12.32
CA ALA A 232 3.92 -37.03 11.62
C ALA A 232 3.09 -35.75 11.41
N VAL A 233 1.80 -35.87 11.08
CA VAL A 233 0.86 -34.75 10.98
C VAL A 233 0.73 -34.02 12.31
N MET A 234 0.54 -34.77 13.41
CA MET A 234 0.41 -34.16 14.75
C MET A 234 1.67 -33.37 15.12
N ARG A 235 2.85 -33.90 14.81
CA ARG A 235 4.12 -33.20 15.04
C ARG A 235 4.26 -31.96 14.17
N LEU A 236 3.93 -32.04 12.88
CA LEU A 236 4.00 -30.89 11.97
C LEU A 236 3.01 -29.78 12.37
N ARG A 237 1.85 -30.12 12.91
CA ARG A 237 0.93 -29.14 13.51
C ARG A 237 1.58 -28.40 14.69
N GLN A 238 2.26 -29.11 15.59
CA GLN A 238 2.99 -28.46 16.70
C GLN A 238 4.11 -27.55 16.20
N ILE A 239 4.80 -27.95 15.15
CA ILE A 239 5.84 -27.13 14.51
C ILE A 239 5.22 -25.89 13.84
N ARG A 240 4.07 -26.04 13.17
CA ARG A 240 3.32 -24.91 12.60
C ARG A 240 2.89 -23.90 13.66
N GLU A 241 2.48 -24.35 14.84
CA GLU A 241 2.17 -23.44 15.95
C GLU A 241 3.43 -22.67 16.42
N ARG A 242 4.60 -23.29 16.47
CA ARG A 242 5.85 -22.57 16.75
C ARG A 242 6.19 -21.54 15.67
N ASP A 243 5.97 -21.88 14.39
CA ASP A 243 6.12 -20.92 13.28
C ASP A 243 5.21 -19.71 13.43
N ARG A 244 3.94 -19.94 13.78
CA ARG A 244 2.96 -18.88 14.02
C ARG A 244 3.38 -17.95 15.16
N LEU A 245 3.90 -18.48 16.26
CA LEU A 245 4.39 -17.67 17.38
C LEU A 245 5.55 -16.75 16.97
N VAL A 246 6.45 -17.20 16.09
CA VAL A 246 7.53 -16.36 15.58
C VAL A 246 6.99 -15.26 14.67
N VAL A 247 6.02 -15.57 13.81
CA VAL A 247 5.34 -14.53 13.01
C VAL A 247 4.62 -13.53 13.90
N ASP A 248 3.99 -13.97 15.00
CA ASP A 248 3.35 -13.07 15.97
C ASP A 248 4.36 -12.14 16.64
N THR A 249 5.56 -12.63 16.99
CA THR A 249 6.65 -11.79 17.51
C THR A 249 7.10 -10.74 16.48
N LEU A 250 7.19 -11.11 15.21
CA LEU A 250 7.47 -10.15 14.14
C LEU A 250 6.34 -9.12 13.97
N ASN A 251 5.08 -9.51 14.18
CA ASN A 251 3.97 -8.57 14.18
C ASN A 251 4.03 -7.53 15.30
N GLU A 252 4.63 -7.84 16.45
CA GLU A 252 4.89 -6.85 17.50
C GLU A 252 5.89 -5.77 17.03
N HIS A 253 6.86 -6.15 16.21
CA HIS A 253 7.79 -5.19 15.59
C HIS A 253 7.04 -4.23 14.66
N TYR A 254 6.15 -4.75 13.79
CA TYR A 254 5.28 -3.90 12.96
C TYR A 254 4.34 -3.03 13.79
N ALA A 255 3.82 -3.53 14.92
CA ALA A 255 2.99 -2.76 15.83
C ALA A 255 3.75 -1.55 16.42
N ASN A 256 4.96 -1.79 16.90
CA ASN A 256 5.80 -0.73 17.48
C ASN A 256 6.09 0.36 16.44
N PHE A 257 6.40 -0.04 15.21
CA PHE A 257 6.58 0.90 14.11
C PHE A 257 5.31 1.70 13.82
N TYR A 258 4.18 1.00 13.65
CA TYR A 258 2.87 1.61 13.36
C TYR A 258 2.48 2.67 14.38
N TYR A 259 2.57 2.34 15.68
CA TYR A 259 2.24 3.29 16.74
C TYR A 259 3.29 4.39 16.86
N GLY A 260 4.57 4.09 16.61
CA GLY A 260 5.66 5.05 16.67
C GLY A 260 5.53 6.18 15.64
N ILE A 261 5.17 5.84 14.39
CA ILE A 261 5.05 6.85 13.32
C ILE A 261 3.66 7.49 13.21
N ALA A 262 2.65 6.99 13.92
CA ALA A 262 1.26 7.43 13.73
C ALA A 262 1.08 8.96 13.86
N LEU A 263 1.70 9.59 14.85
CA LEU A 263 1.60 11.04 15.05
C LEU A 263 2.40 11.84 14.01
N PRO A 264 3.71 11.58 13.78
CA PRO A 264 4.45 12.29 12.74
C PRO A 264 3.84 12.06 11.35
N TYR A 265 3.37 10.86 11.02
CA TYR A 265 2.74 10.55 9.74
C TYR A 265 1.40 11.31 9.56
N ARG A 266 0.58 11.42 10.61
CA ARG A 266 -0.63 12.26 10.55
C ARG A 266 -0.29 13.73 10.33
N GLY A 267 0.76 14.26 10.98
CA GLY A 267 1.24 15.62 10.80
C GLY A 267 1.73 15.86 9.37
N TRP A 268 2.54 14.94 8.85
CA TRP A 268 3.00 14.98 7.48
C TRP A 268 1.83 14.99 6.49
N ARG A 269 0.87 14.07 6.60
CA ARG A 269 -0.30 14.01 5.70
C ARG A 269 -1.13 15.28 5.72
N LYS A 270 -1.28 15.92 6.90
CA LYS A 270 -1.98 17.21 7.02
C LYS A 270 -1.27 18.27 6.20
N ASN A 271 0.04 18.43 6.38
CA ASN A 271 0.84 19.40 5.65
C ASN A 271 0.86 19.11 4.14
N ALA A 272 1.02 17.83 3.77
CA ALA A 272 0.98 17.36 2.39
C ALA A 272 -0.34 17.74 1.70
N ARG A 273 -1.46 17.54 2.40
CA ARG A 273 -2.77 17.94 1.88
C ARG A 273 -2.88 19.46 1.64
N GLU A 274 -2.43 20.26 2.59
CA GLU A 274 -2.46 21.72 2.45
C GLU A 274 -1.66 22.16 1.22
N GLU A 275 -0.50 21.58 1.00
CA GLU A 275 0.34 21.88 -0.16
C GLU A 275 -0.26 21.36 -1.48
N SER A 276 -0.83 20.14 -1.49
CA SER A 276 -1.52 19.59 -2.65
C SER A 276 -2.68 20.48 -3.10
N VAL A 277 -3.48 20.99 -2.16
CA VAL A 277 -4.58 21.93 -2.44
C VAL A 277 -4.05 23.24 -3.02
N ASN A 278 -3.04 23.84 -2.36
CA ASN A 278 -2.40 25.09 -2.80
C ASN A 278 -1.82 24.94 -4.21
N PHE A 279 -1.14 23.84 -4.49
CA PHE A 279 -0.58 23.55 -5.82
C PHE A 279 -1.66 23.51 -6.91
N ARG A 280 -2.78 22.85 -6.65
CA ARG A 280 -3.89 22.78 -7.62
C ARG A 280 -4.53 24.15 -7.86
N GLU A 281 -4.68 24.95 -6.82
CA GLU A 281 -5.22 26.32 -6.96
C GLU A 281 -4.31 27.18 -7.83
N VAL A 282 -2.98 27.12 -7.59
CA VAL A 282 -2.00 27.83 -8.43
C VAL A 282 -2.05 27.34 -9.87
N LYS A 283 -2.11 26.02 -10.10
CA LYS A 283 -2.20 25.43 -11.45
C LYS A 283 -3.53 25.79 -12.15
N ARG A 284 -4.63 25.84 -11.40
CA ARG A 284 -5.94 26.25 -11.92
C ARG A 284 -5.95 27.74 -12.29
N SER A 285 -5.42 28.59 -11.42
CA SER A 285 -5.33 30.05 -11.68
C SER A 285 -4.43 30.37 -12.88
N ALA A 286 -3.28 29.68 -13.00
CA ALA A 286 -2.39 29.82 -14.13
C ALA A 286 -3.06 29.39 -15.46
N ARG A 287 -3.82 28.28 -15.46
CA ARG A 287 -4.60 27.85 -16.64
C ARG A 287 -5.69 28.85 -17.01
N LEU A 288 -6.41 29.41 -16.03
CA LEU A 288 -7.43 30.43 -16.28
C LEU A 288 -6.80 31.69 -16.83
N GLN A 289 -5.68 32.15 -16.28
CA GLN A 289 -4.96 33.33 -16.80
C GLN A 289 -4.44 33.09 -18.23
N ALA A 290 -3.96 31.89 -18.55
CA ALA A 290 -3.56 31.55 -19.92
C ALA A 290 -4.75 31.58 -20.90
N LEU A 291 -5.92 31.08 -20.50
CA LEU A 291 -7.15 31.14 -21.31
C LEU A 291 -7.62 32.57 -21.53
N VAL A 292 -7.63 33.42 -20.50
CA VAL A 292 -7.99 34.84 -20.58
C VAL A 292 -6.98 35.56 -21.47
N GLY A 293 -5.69 35.31 -21.33
CA GLY A 293 -4.64 35.86 -22.19
C GLY A 293 -4.83 35.53 -23.67
N VAL A 294 -5.24 34.31 -23.99
CA VAL A 294 -5.51 33.87 -25.38
C VAL A 294 -6.76 34.62 -25.94
N VAL A 295 -7.81 34.75 -25.12
CA VAL A 295 -9.03 35.46 -25.55
C VAL A 295 -8.77 36.97 -25.79
N VAL A 296 -7.97 37.61 -24.94
CA VAL A 296 -7.58 39.01 -25.12
C VAL A 296 -6.73 39.20 -26.38
N LEU A 297 -5.79 38.27 -26.65
CA LEU A 297 -4.97 38.34 -27.87
C LEU A 297 -5.77 38.04 -29.13
N ALA A 298 -6.69 37.09 -29.12
CA ALA A 298 -7.59 36.83 -30.24
C ALA A 298 -8.55 38.00 -30.50
N GLY A 299 -9.04 38.65 -29.44
CA GLY A 299 -9.86 39.85 -29.53
C GLY A 299 -9.11 41.07 -30.10
N SER A 300 -7.82 41.23 -29.77
CA SER A 300 -6.97 42.31 -30.28
C SER A 300 -6.58 42.13 -31.75
N LEU A 301 -6.42 40.86 -32.20
CA LEU A 301 -6.12 40.54 -33.60
C LEU A 301 -7.34 40.70 -34.53
N ALA A 302 -8.56 40.71 -33.99
CA ALA A 302 -9.79 40.93 -34.75
C ALA A 302 -10.07 42.41 -35.04
N ILE A 303 -9.28 43.35 -34.49
CA ILE A 303 -9.50 44.81 -34.62
C ILE A 303 -8.55 45.46 -35.64
N ASP A 304 -7.43 44.78 -36.04
CA ASP A 304 -6.44 45.35 -36.99
C ASP A 304 -6.31 44.47 -38.22
N THR A 305 -7.10 44.80 -39.23
CA THR A 305 -6.93 44.29 -40.59
C THR A 305 -6.08 45.29 -41.42
N GLU A 306 -4.87 45.56 -41.03
CA GLU A 306 -3.82 45.98 -41.97
C GLU A 306 -2.46 46.04 -41.27
N SER A 307 -1.54 45.30 -41.88
CA SER A 307 -0.09 45.35 -41.76
C SER A 307 0.61 44.67 -40.57
N SER A 308 1.39 43.75 -40.99
CA SER A 308 2.75 43.38 -40.59
C SER A 308 2.97 42.51 -39.33
N SER A 309 3.38 41.35 -39.71
CA SER A 309 4.68 40.73 -39.39
C SER A 309 4.77 39.81 -38.17
N SER A 310 4.97 38.61 -38.50
CA SER A 310 5.61 37.42 -37.88
C SER A 310 6.59 37.55 -36.68
N ARG A 311 6.74 38.72 -36.08
CA ARG A 311 7.55 38.91 -34.85
C ARG A 311 6.73 38.77 -33.56
N THR A 312 5.46 39.08 -33.60
CA THR A 312 4.57 39.04 -32.40
C THR A 312 4.28 37.62 -31.95
N SER A 313 4.09 36.68 -32.88
CA SER A 313 3.81 35.27 -32.57
C SER A 313 4.95 34.56 -31.86
N ARG A 314 6.24 34.88 -32.17
CA ARG A 314 7.40 34.31 -31.50
C ARG A 314 7.62 34.85 -30.09
N ASN A 315 7.28 36.08 -29.82
CA ASN A 315 7.38 36.66 -28.48
C ASN A 315 6.24 36.23 -27.57
N VAL A 316 5.05 35.99 -28.12
CA VAL A 316 3.91 35.44 -27.36
C VAL A 316 4.18 34.00 -26.91
N ASN A 317 4.75 33.14 -27.76
CA ASN A 317 5.11 31.79 -27.40
C ASN A 317 6.23 31.72 -26.32
N ARG A 318 7.23 32.62 -26.39
CA ARG A 318 8.23 32.75 -25.31
C ARG A 318 7.66 33.34 -24.02
N GLY A 319 6.72 34.28 -24.12
CA GLY A 319 6.03 34.87 -22.98
C GLY A 319 5.13 33.88 -22.26
N LEU A 320 4.48 32.95 -22.98
CA LEU A 320 3.66 31.89 -22.42
C LEU A 320 4.49 30.76 -21.79
N GLN A 321 5.67 30.47 -22.31
CA GLN A 321 6.61 29.54 -21.70
C GLN A 321 7.29 30.09 -20.44
N ASN A 322 7.44 31.40 -20.32
CA ASN A 322 8.04 32.06 -19.16
C ASN A 322 7.01 32.59 -18.14
N LEU A 323 5.72 32.54 -18.44
CA LEU A 323 4.67 32.88 -17.48
C LEU A 323 4.41 31.73 -16.51
N GLY A 324 5.30 31.61 -15.54
CA GLY A 324 4.90 31.31 -14.17
C GLY A 324 4.48 29.90 -13.82
N ILE A 325 4.44 28.91 -14.73
CA ILE A 325 4.10 27.55 -14.35
C ILE A 325 5.27 26.90 -13.62
N THR A 326 6.49 27.07 -14.12
CA THR A 326 7.72 26.60 -13.48
C THR A 326 8.07 27.37 -12.21
N GLU A 327 7.86 28.71 -12.15
CA GLU A 327 8.09 29.49 -10.95
C GLU A 327 7.05 29.21 -9.85
N GLY A 328 5.79 28.97 -10.22
CA GLY A 328 4.73 28.59 -9.27
C GLY A 328 5.00 27.22 -8.66
N PHE A 329 5.43 26.26 -9.46
CA PHE A 329 5.82 24.91 -9.03
C PHE A 329 7.05 24.97 -8.11
N ASN A 330 8.11 25.63 -8.53
CA ASN A 330 9.33 25.80 -7.73
C ASN A 330 9.09 26.60 -6.41
N ARG A 331 8.10 27.50 -6.37
CA ARG A 331 7.69 28.17 -5.14
C ARG A 331 6.97 27.23 -4.17
N VAL A 332 6.09 26.37 -4.67
CA VAL A 332 5.36 25.41 -3.82
C VAL A 332 6.31 24.34 -3.30
N VAL A 333 7.16 23.77 -4.16
CA VAL A 333 8.19 22.80 -3.73
C VAL A 333 9.22 23.46 -2.81
N GLY A 334 9.62 24.69 -3.10
CA GLY A 334 10.49 25.46 -2.22
C GLY A 334 9.82 25.93 -0.91
N ALA A 335 8.48 25.96 -0.81
CA ALA A 335 7.76 26.17 0.43
C ALA A 335 7.78 24.90 1.30
N TRP A 336 7.63 23.72 0.70
CA TRP A 336 7.81 22.43 1.36
C TRP A 336 9.19 22.31 2.01
N GLN A 337 10.25 22.55 1.25
CA GLN A 337 11.62 22.49 1.75
C GLN A 337 11.95 23.56 2.82
N ARG A 338 11.13 24.62 2.91
CA ARG A 338 11.30 25.72 3.88
C ARG A 338 10.41 25.60 5.11
N SER A 339 9.40 24.75 5.09
CA SER A 339 8.54 24.50 6.25
C SER A 339 9.29 23.68 7.27
N ARG A 340 9.73 24.30 8.36
CA ARG A 340 10.39 23.61 9.49
C ARG A 340 9.51 22.50 10.06
N GLU A 341 8.19 22.68 10.06
CA GLU A 341 7.25 21.74 10.62
C GLU A 341 7.09 20.49 9.74
N ALA A 342 7.07 20.65 8.41
CA ALA A 342 7.06 19.53 7.48
C ALA A 342 8.35 18.71 7.56
N ASN A 343 9.51 19.35 7.62
CA ASN A 343 10.81 18.68 7.72
C ASN A 343 10.93 17.88 9.02
N ILE A 344 10.48 18.42 10.16
CA ILE A 344 10.47 17.67 11.43
C ILE A 344 9.68 16.34 11.31
N HIS A 345 8.57 16.35 10.60
CA HIS A 345 7.78 15.14 10.40
C HIS A 345 8.46 14.15 9.45
N ILE A 346 9.08 14.65 8.38
CA ILE A 346 9.82 13.81 7.42
C ILE A 346 11.01 13.17 8.13
N ASP A 347 11.83 13.96 8.83
CA ASP A 347 13.01 13.48 9.55
C ASP A 347 12.62 12.42 10.61
N ALA A 348 11.56 12.65 11.37
CA ALA A 348 11.08 11.69 12.36
C ALA A 348 10.59 10.37 11.73
N ILE A 349 9.92 10.44 10.58
CA ILE A 349 9.45 9.24 9.87
C ILE A 349 10.63 8.50 9.24
N ALA A 350 11.59 9.24 8.65
CA ALA A 350 12.79 8.66 8.06
C ALA A 350 13.63 7.93 9.12
N GLU A 351 13.88 8.54 10.28
CA GLU A 351 14.61 7.93 11.40
C GLU A 351 13.92 6.64 11.89
N LEU A 352 12.60 6.67 12.08
CA LEU A 352 11.85 5.49 12.51
C LEU A 352 11.80 4.40 11.42
N SER A 353 11.74 4.79 10.14
CA SER A 353 11.76 3.86 9.01
C SER A 353 13.13 3.21 8.84
N GLU A 354 14.20 3.97 8.99
CA GLU A 354 15.58 3.47 8.97
C GLU A 354 15.82 2.52 10.16
N SER A 355 15.41 2.92 11.36
CA SER A 355 15.48 2.06 12.55
C SER A 355 14.72 0.75 12.39
N PHE A 356 13.54 0.77 11.75
CA PHE A 356 12.79 -0.44 11.43
C PHE A 356 13.52 -1.31 10.38
N GLY A 357 14.07 -0.68 9.35
CA GLY A 357 14.74 -1.39 8.25
C GLY A 357 16.12 -1.92 8.61
N ALA A 358 16.83 -1.25 9.55
CA ALA A 358 18.21 -1.57 9.88
C ALA A 358 18.31 -2.93 10.61
N GLU A 359 17.55 -3.11 11.67
CA GLU A 359 17.57 -4.37 12.44
C GLU A 359 16.29 -4.50 13.27
N ALA A 360 15.48 -5.54 13.01
CA ALA A 360 14.47 -5.94 13.96
C ALA A 360 15.17 -6.41 15.24
N ALA A 361 14.57 -6.14 16.41
CA ALA A 361 15.14 -6.61 17.68
C ALA A 361 15.54 -8.08 17.57
N PRO A 362 16.79 -8.44 17.91
CA PRO A 362 17.27 -9.80 17.73
C PRO A 362 16.38 -10.80 18.46
N MET A 363 15.90 -11.80 17.74
CA MET A 363 15.09 -12.85 18.32
C MET A 363 15.99 -13.95 18.89
N ILE A 364 15.85 -14.24 20.18
CA ILE A 364 16.58 -15.31 20.85
C ILE A 364 15.64 -16.50 20.98
N ILE A 365 16.01 -17.61 20.36
CA ILE A 365 15.23 -18.84 20.38
C ILE A 365 16.07 -19.93 21.05
N ASN A 366 15.48 -20.60 22.04
CA ASN A 366 16.12 -21.74 22.67
C ASN A 366 15.74 -23.04 21.93
N VAL A 367 16.73 -23.69 21.34
CA VAL A 367 16.58 -24.97 20.65
C VAL A 367 17.47 -25.99 21.34
N GLU A 368 16.87 -27.02 21.93
CA GLU A 368 17.58 -28.10 22.61
C GLU A 368 18.61 -27.65 23.67
N GLY A 369 18.29 -26.57 24.39
CA GLY A 369 19.18 -25.98 25.38
C GLY A 369 20.27 -25.07 24.83
N GLN A 370 20.29 -24.83 23.50
CA GLN A 370 21.18 -23.86 22.86
C GLN A 370 20.42 -22.63 22.45
N GLU A 371 20.94 -21.45 22.85
CA GLU A 371 20.38 -20.19 22.38
C GLU A 371 20.83 -19.93 20.94
N ARG A 372 19.87 -19.74 20.06
CA ARG A 372 20.06 -19.31 18.67
C ARG A 372 19.57 -17.87 18.54
N ARG A 373 20.43 -16.99 18.07
CA ARG A 373 20.12 -15.58 17.86
C ARG A 373 19.87 -15.33 16.38
N LEU A 374 18.66 -14.90 16.06
CA LEU A 374 18.27 -14.44 14.72
C LEU A 374 18.44 -12.92 14.68
N THR A 375 19.12 -12.40 13.67
CA THR A 375 19.45 -10.98 13.51
C THR A 375 19.12 -10.51 12.10
N GLY A 376 19.12 -9.19 11.89
CA GLY A 376 18.79 -8.57 10.62
C GLY A 376 17.34 -8.11 10.52
N THR A 377 16.86 -7.87 9.30
CA THR A 377 15.49 -7.44 9.04
C THR A 377 14.48 -8.49 9.47
N ALA A 378 13.20 -8.12 9.62
CA ALA A 378 12.12 -9.06 9.92
C ALA A 378 12.08 -10.23 8.92
N THR A 379 12.29 -9.95 7.64
CA THR A 379 12.36 -10.97 6.58
C THR A 379 13.57 -11.91 6.80
N ALA A 380 14.75 -11.36 7.06
CA ALA A 380 15.96 -12.16 7.29
C ALA A 380 15.83 -13.03 8.54
N GLN A 381 15.26 -12.51 9.62
CA GLN A 381 14.99 -13.29 10.84
C GLN A 381 13.98 -14.41 10.57
N TYR A 382 12.93 -14.16 9.81
CA TYR A 382 11.96 -15.18 9.42
C TYR A 382 12.58 -16.28 8.55
N GLU A 383 13.39 -15.92 7.56
CA GLU A 383 14.11 -16.90 6.74
C GLU A 383 15.09 -17.74 7.57
N GLY A 384 15.82 -17.12 8.48
CA GLY A 384 16.68 -17.80 9.44
C GLY A 384 15.90 -18.76 10.34
N TRP A 385 14.75 -18.31 10.83
CA TRP A 385 13.83 -19.13 11.59
C TRP A 385 13.34 -20.34 10.79
N ARG A 386 12.92 -20.17 9.55
CA ARG A 386 12.44 -21.26 8.69
C ARG A 386 13.50 -22.32 8.47
N LYS A 387 14.77 -21.95 8.31
CA LYS A 387 15.88 -22.90 8.23
C LYS A 387 16.05 -23.67 9.54
N LEU A 388 16.09 -22.95 10.66
CA LEU A 388 16.21 -23.54 11.98
C LEU A 388 15.04 -24.50 12.30
N LEU A 389 13.83 -24.15 11.90
CA LEU A 389 12.64 -24.97 12.09
C LEU A 389 12.73 -26.30 11.34
N LYS A 390 13.28 -26.28 10.11
CA LYS A 390 13.59 -27.51 9.35
C LYS A 390 14.66 -28.37 10.03
N GLU A 391 15.71 -27.76 10.56
CA GLU A 391 16.73 -28.45 11.33
C GLU A 391 16.15 -29.14 12.57
N ILE A 392 15.31 -28.43 13.34
CA ILE A 392 14.60 -28.99 14.49
C ILE A 392 13.76 -30.20 14.09
N TYR A 393 12.96 -30.06 13.02
CA TYR A 393 12.10 -31.14 12.55
C TYR A 393 12.91 -32.36 12.14
N GLN A 394 14.04 -32.18 11.46
CA GLN A 394 14.94 -33.25 11.05
C GLN A 394 15.60 -33.95 12.24
N ALA A 395 16.06 -33.16 13.23
CA ALA A 395 16.65 -33.71 14.45
C ALA A 395 15.63 -34.56 15.25
N GLU A 396 14.39 -34.04 15.39
CA GLU A 396 13.32 -34.70 16.12
C GLU A 396 12.78 -35.97 15.41
N THR A 397 12.90 -36.05 14.08
CA THR A 397 12.32 -37.16 13.29
C THR A 397 13.36 -38.18 12.79
N GLY A 398 14.65 -37.84 12.85
CA GLY A 398 15.72 -38.62 12.27
C GLY A 398 15.74 -38.64 10.73
N PHE A 399 14.90 -37.87 10.06
CA PHE A 399 14.89 -37.72 8.59
C PHE A 399 15.93 -36.68 8.17
N SER A 400 17.21 -37.04 8.13
CA SER A 400 18.21 -36.18 7.49
C SER A 400 18.03 -36.19 5.97
N GLN A 401 17.81 -35.04 5.36
CA GLN A 401 17.85 -34.88 3.90
C GLN A 401 19.33 -34.84 3.40
N SER A 402 20.12 -35.82 3.66
CA SER A 402 21.37 -36.00 2.93
C SER A 402 21.10 -36.74 1.62
N ILE A 403 20.60 -36.04 0.62
CA ILE A 403 20.85 -36.46 -0.75
C ILE A 403 22.25 -35.93 -1.09
N GLU A 404 23.27 -36.68 -0.72
CA GLU A 404 24.53 -36.61 -1.45
C GLU A 404 24.22 -37.04 -2.89
N ILE A 405 24.13 -36.05 -3.78
CA ILE A 405 24.28 -36.31 -5.21
C ILE A 405 25.71 -36.80 -5.35
N GLY A 406 25.88 -38.12 -5.34
CA GLY A 406 27.14 -38.78 -5.63
C GLY A 406 27.63 -38.33 -7.00
N ALA A 407 28.51 -37.33 -7.01
CA ALA A 407 29.37 -37.06 -8.15
C ALA A 407 30.26 -38.29 -8.34
N ARG A 408 29.78 -39.21 -9.17
CA ARG A 408 30.61 -40.33 -9.69
C ARG A 408 31.69 -39.68 -10.58
N ALA A 409 32.89 -39.58 -10.03
CA ALA A 409 34.06 -39.18 -10.82
C ALA A 409 34.20 -40.15 -12.02
N PRO A 410 34.50 -39.68 -13.23
CA PRO A 410 34.83 -40.58 -14.31
C PRO A 410 36.17 -41.24 -13.98
N GLU A 411 36.17 -42.57 -13.91
CA GLU A 411 37.39 -43.40 -13.92
C GLU A 411 38.19 -43.06 -15.17
N ALA A 412 39.38 -42.52 -14.99
CA ALA A 412 40.38 -42.42 -16.06
C ALA A 412 40.89 -43.85 -16.38
N GLU A 413 40.52 -44.33 -17.55
CA GLU A 413 41.22 -45.45 -18.15
C GLU A 413 42.60 -45.02 -18.65
N LEU A 414 43.60 -45.81 -18.24
CA LEU A 414 44.97 -45.81 -18.70
C LEU A 414 45.11 -46.36 -20.15
#